data_d52bc0642847951fafd7bf84c5ed5e5b
#
_entry.id   d52bc0642847951fafd7bf84c5ed5e5b
#
_cell.length_a   1.000
_cell.length_b   1.000
_cell.length_c   1.000
_cell.angle_alpha   90.00
_cell.angle_beta   90.00
_cell.angle_gamma   90.00
#
_symmetry.space_group_name_H-M   'P 1'
#
loop_
_entity.id
_entity.type
_entity.pdbx_description
1 polymer ?
#
loop_
_entity_poly.entity_id
_entity_poly.type
_entity_poly.pdbx_seq_one_letter_code
_entity_poly.pdbx_strand_id
1 'polypeptide(L)'
;MAQVLNTLLGVFAWPKKVAPIDEGRLEYLDGKTAHILFAVAEAVLGENFLKEAPEFIYTVDEYIAFQRQGNRDAFAQALLLAESPGFNLLNGGGLRSFSRMSIKDRQGVLSRLRESDRDLHRNLYAAFVNVSAATFYASPATWPRIHYDGVSVDHPDILNRPPPVPWRPNDARPIEK
;
A
#
# COMPACT_ATOMS: atom_id res chain seq x y z
N MET A 1 -2.63 25.64 -2.51
CA MET A 1 -1.42 25.02 -3.12
C MET A 1 -1.63 23.54 -3.47
N ALA A 2 -2.20 22.73 -2.58
CA ALA A 2 -2.48 21.30 -2.84
C ALA A 2 -3.36 21.03 -4.07
N GLN A 3 -4.42 21.81 -4.29
CA GLN A 3 -5.30 21.65 -5.47
C GLN A 3 -4.58 21.91 -6.81
N VAL A 4 -3.69 22.89 -6.85
CA VAL A 4 -2.92 23.21 -8.08
C VAL A 4 -1.95 22.06 -8.38
N LEU A 5 -1.30 21.51 -7.35
CA LEU A 5 -0.39 20.37 -7.50
C LEU A 5 -1.15 19.12 -7.99
N ASN A 6 -2.33 18.84 -7.44
CA ASN A 6 -3.20 17.76 -7.88
C ASN A 6 -3.61 17.91 -9.35
N THR A 7 -3.97 19.10 -9.77
CA THR A 7 -4.34 19.37 -11.16
C THR A 7 -3.16 19.12 -12.10
N LEU A 8 -1.97 19.61 -11.74
CA LEU A 8 -0.77 19.43 -12.56
C LEU A 8 -0.34 17.96 -12.64
N LEU A 9 -0.27 17.26 -11.51
CA LEU A 9 0.06 15.83 -11.50
C LEU A 9 -1.01 15.03 -12.23
N GLY A 10 -2.28 15.41 -12.09
CA GLY A 10 -3.41 14.80 -12.76
C GLY A 10 -3.36 14.86 -14.28
N VAL A 11 -2.86 15.95 -14.88
CA VAL A 11 -2.74 16.10 -16.33
C VAL A 11 -1.71 15.15 -16.94
N PHE A 12 -0.63 14.85 -16.23
CA PHE A 12 0.46 13.98 -16.72
C PHE A 12 0.31 12.52 -16.37
N ALA A 13 -0.63 12.16 -15.48
CA ALA A 13 -0.86 10.79 -15.10
C ALA A 13 -1.96 10.16 -16.00
N TRP A 14 -1.58 9.20 -16.83
CA TRP A 14 -2.47 8.44 -17.73
C TRP A 14 -2.33 6.96 -17.42
N PRO A 15 -3.01 6.45 -16.37
CA PRO A 15 -2.88 5.05 -15.99
C PRO A 15 -3.40 4.13 -17.08
N LYS A 16 -2.77 2.96 -17.18
CA LYS A 16 -3.32 1.85 -17.94
C LYS A 16 -4.53 1.31 -17.18
N LYS A 17 -5.66 1.12 -17.84
CA LYS A 17 -6.77 0.36 -17.26
C LYS A 17 -6.34 -1.10 -17.12
N VAL A 18 -6.12 -1.56 -15.88
CA VAL A 18 -5.53 -2.88 -15.60
C VAL A 18 -6.52 -3.89 -15.04
N ALA A 19 -7.67 -3.42 -14.52
CA ALA A 19 -8.73 -4.26 -13.97
C ALA A 19 -10.09 -3.65 -14.26
N PRO A 20 -11.18 -4.43 -14.32
CA PRO A 20 -12.52 -3.91 -14.29
C PRO A 20 -12.80 -3.33 -12.89
N ILE A 21 -12.78 -2.01 -12.78
CA ILE A 21 -13.14 -1.28 -11.55
C ILE A 21 -14.47 -0.60 -11.82
N ASP A 22 -15.46 -0.87 -10.98
CA ASP A 22 -16.73 -0.16 -11.00
C ASP A 22 -16.55 1.18 -10.27
N GLU A 23 -16.39 2.26 -11.04
CA GLU A 23 -16.17 3.59 -10.51
C GLU A 23 -17.37 4.10 -9.67
N GLY A 24 -18.58 3.55 -9.92
CA GLY A 24 -19.76 3.90 -9.15
C GLY A 24 -19.77 3.39 -7.71
N ARG A 25 -18.86 2.48 -7.37
CA ARG A 25 -18.67 1.94 -6.01
C ARG A 25 -17.59 2.65 -5.21
N LEU A 26 -16.83 3.54 -5.84
CA LEU A 26 -15.75 4.27 -5.16
C LEU A 26 -16.33 5.43 -4.34
N GLU A 27 -15.86 5.61 -3.11
CA GLU A 27 -16.30 6.66 -2.20
C GLU A 27 -15.42 7.92 -2.27
N TYR A 28 -14.12 7.74 -2.44
CA TYR A 28 -13.13 8.82 -2.40
C TYR A 28 -12.22 8.86 -3.63
N LEU A 29 -11.65 7.72 -4.02
CA LEU A 29 -10.76 7.66 -5.18
C LEU A 29 -11.58 7.78 -6.48
N ASP A 30 -11.02 8.49 -7.46
CA ASP A 30 -11.55 8.41 -8.82
C ASP A 30 -11.02 7.16 -9.55
N GLY A 31 -11.65 6.83 -10.68
CA GLY A 31 -11.24 5.66 -11.46
C GLY A 31 -9.77 5.68 -11.86
N LYS A 32 -9.18 6.86 -12.04
CA LYS A 32 -7.77 7.05 -12.38
C LYS A 32 -6.87 6.62 -11.23
N THR A 33 -7.07 7.17 -10.04
CA THR A 33 -6.29 6.83 -8.85
C THR A 33 -6.52 5.39 -8.40
N ALA A 34 -7.71 4.84 -8.61
CA ALA A 34 -8.00 3.43 -8.36
C ALA A 34 -7.19 2.48 -9.27
N HIS A 35 -7.01 2.82 -10.56
CA HIS A 35 -6.15 2.04 -11.45
C HIS A 35 -4.66 2.15 -11.09
N ILE A 36 -4.20 3.31 -10.59
CA ILE A 36 -2.84 3.46 -10.09
C ILE A 36 -2.66 2.64 -8.81
N LEU A 37 -3.62 2.69 -7.89
CA LEU A 37 -3.62 1.88 -6.68
C LEU A 37 -3.53 0.39 -7.01
N PHE A 38 -4.29 -0.09 -8.00
CA PHE A 38 -4.18 -1.46 -8.46
C PHE A 38 -2.75 -1.82 -8.88
N ALA A 39 -2.12 -0.97 -9.69
CA ALA A 39 -0.75 -1.21 -10.17
C ALA A 39 0.29 -1.21 -9.03
N VAL A 40 0.08 -0.37 -8.00
CA VAL A 40 0.90 -0.34 -6.79
C VAL A 40 0.69 -1.62 -5.98
N ALA A 41 -0.56 -2.01 -5.73
CA ALA A 41 -0.91 -3.20 -4.98
C ALA A 41 -0.36 -4.48 -5.66
N GLU A 42 -0.47 -4.57 -6.99
CA GLU A 42 0.09 -5.69 -7.75
C GLU A 42 1.62 -5.78 -7.61
N ALA A 43 2.32 -4.65 -7.56
CA ALA A 43 3.76 -4.65 -7.34
C ALA A 43 4.16 -5.04 -5.91
N VAL A 44 3.32 -4.74 -4.90
CA VAL A 44 3.55 -5.04 -3.48
C VAL A 44 3.13 -6.47 -3.14
N LEU A 45 1.94 -6.90 -3.57
CA LEU A 45 1.28 -8.14 -3.13
C LEU A 45 1.46 -9.30 -4.12
N GLY A 46 1.78 -9.00 -5.39
CA GLY A 46 1.91 -9.96 -6.48
C GLY A 46 0.71 -9.99 -7.41
N GLU A 47 0.88 -10.61 -8.58
CA GLU A 47 -0.08 -10.57 -9.71
C GLU A 47 -1.47 -11.14 -9.40
N ASN A 48 -1.57 -12.05 -8.43
CA ASN A 48 -2.81 -12.78 -8.17
C ASN A 48 -3.57 -12.28 -6.94
N PHE A 49 -3.19 -11.15 -6.36
CA PHE A 49 -3.76 -10.67 -5.10
C PHE A 49 -5.29 -10.50 -5.13
N LEU A 50 -5.87 -10.11 -6.27
CA LEU A 50 -7.33 -10.01 -6.42
C LEU A 50 -8.07 -11.35 -6.41
N LYS A 51 -7.39 -12.48 -6.66
CA LYS A 51 -8.03 -13.79 -6.53
C LYS A 51 -8.29 -14.13 -5.05
N GLU A 52 -7.42 -13.64 -4.19
CA GLU A 52 -7.52 -13.85 -2.74
C GLU A 52 -8.35 -12.75 -2.05
N ALA A 53 -8.31 -11.52 -2.58
CA ALA A 53 -9.04 -10.37 -2.06
C ALA A 53 -9.72 -9.60 -3.20
N PRO A 54 -10.84 -10.09 -3.77
CA PRO A 54 -11.50 -9.48 -4.93
C PRO A 54 -12.01 -8.07 -4.67
N GLU A 55 -12.39 -7.75 -3.44
CA GLU A 55 -12.90 -6.44 -3.03
C GLU A 55 -11.79 -5.46 -2.59
N PHE A 56 -10.52 -5.84 -2.74
CA PHE A 56 -9.37 -5.10 -2.22
C PHE A 56 -9.40 -3.59 -2.55
N ILE A 57 -9.66 -3.23 -3.80
CA ILE A 57 -9.65 -1.82 -4.23
C ILE A 57 -10.71 -1.01 -3.49
N TYR A 58 -11.92 -1.55 -3.34
CA TYR A 58 -13.02 -0.88 -2.65
C TYR A 58 -12.76 -0.81 -1.14
N THR A 59 -12.18 -1.86 -0.55
CA THR A 59 -11.80 -1.86 0.87
C THR A 59 -10.71 -0.81 1.16
N VAL A 60 -9.73 -0.64 0.27
CA VAL A 60 -8.73 0.43 0.40
C VAL A 60 -9.40 1.81 0.26
N ASP A 61 -10.28 1.97 -0.71
CA ASP A 61 -10.98 3.22 -0.95
C ASP A 61 -11.82 3.64 0.26
N GLU A 62 -12.61 2.72 0.81
CA GLU A 62 -13.36 2.90 2.05
C GLU A 62 -12.44 3.26 3.22
N TYR A 63 -11.35 2.51 3.43
CA TYR A 63 -10.37 2.80 4.48
C TYR A 63 -9.82 4.22 4.35
N ILE A 64 -9.51 4.68 3.13
CA ILE A 64 -9.01 6.02 2.87
C ILE A 64 -10.08 7.07 3.08
N ALA A 65 -11.33 6.81 2.69
CA ALA A 65 -12.46 7.72 2.89
C ALA A 65 -12.65 8.06 4.39
N PHE A 66 -12.41 7.12 5.29
CA PHE A 66 -12.46 7.34 6.74
C PHE A 66 -11.27 8.12 7.31
N GLN A 67 -10.19 8.31 6.56
CA GLN A 67 -9.03 9.06 7.06
C GLN A 67 -9.31 10.56 7.13
N ARG A 68 -8.51 11.26 7.95
CA ARG A 68 -8.54 12.74 7.96
C ARG A 68 -8.23 13.28 6.57
N GLN A 69 -8.89 14.37 6.19
CA GLN A 69 -8.78 14.97 4.85
C GLN A 69 -7.31 15.11 4.38
N GLY A 70 -6.41 15.61 5.23
CA GLY A 70 -5.01 15.76 4.86
C GLY A 70 -4.32 14.44 4.50
N ASN A 71 -4.65 13.33 5.19
CA ASN A 71 -4.05 12.02 4.93
C ASN A 71 -4.56 11.42 3.62
N ARG A 72 -5.88 11.47 3.37
CA ARG A 72 -6.45 10.94 2.14
C ARG A 72 -6.00 11.73 0.91
N ASP A 73 -5.94 13.07 1.01
CA ASP A 73 -5.43 13.92 -0.07
C ASP A 73 -3.95 13.62 -0.34
N ALA A 74 -3.13 13.44 0.71
CA ALA A 74 -1.73 13.09 0.58
C ALA A 74 -1.54 11.70 -0.07
N PHE A 75 -2.38 10.72 0.26
CA PHE A 75 -2.32 9.40 -0.36
C PHE A 75 -2.69 9.44 -1.85
N ALA A 76 -3.76 10.15 -2.21
CA ALA A 76 -4.13 10.35 -3.61
C ALA A 76 -3.00 11.05 -4.41
N GLN A 77 -2.37 12.08 -3.81
CA GLN A 77 -1.21 12.75 -4.41
C GLN A 77 -0.01 11.80 -4.56
N ALA A 78 0.22 10.93 -3.59
CA ALA A 78 1.28 9.92 -3.66
C ALA A 78 1.07 8.95 -4.83
N LEU A 79 -0.17 8.50 -5.06
CA LEU A 79 -0.51 7.67 -6.23
C LEU A 79 -0.25 8.42 -7.56
N LEU A 80 -0.69 9.67 -7.66
CA LEU A 80 -0.45 10.47 -8.86
C LEU A 80 1.04 10.75 -9.09
N LEU A 81 1.81 10.98 -8.03
CA LEU A 81 3.26 11.15 -8.12
C LEU A 81 3.94 9.88 -8.61
N ALA A 82 3.57 8.72 -8.06
CA ALA A 82 4.09 7.43 -8.52
C ALA A 82 3.79 7.17 -9.99
N GLU A 83 2.64 7.59 -10.50
CA GLU A 83 2.27 7.45 -11.92
C GLU A 83 3.09 8.37 -12.84
N SER A 84 3.67 9.45 -12.32
CA SER A 84 4.39 10.45 -13.11
C SER A 84 5.63 9.86 -13.82
N PRO A 85 5.72 9.95 -15.16
CA PRO A 85 6.90 9.47 -15.89
C PRO A 85 8.21 10.17 -15.47
N GLY A 86 8.16 11.45 -15.11
CA GLY A 86 9.33 12.19 -14.64
C GLY A 86 9.85 11.70 -13.31
N PHE A 87 8.95 11.39 -12.37
CA PHE A 87 9.30 10.78 -11.09
C PHE A 87 9.90 9.38 -11.29
N ASN A 88 9.32 8.59 -12.18
CA ASN A 88 9.80 7.25 -12.48
C ASN A 88 11.16 7.24 -13.17
N LEU A 89 11.41 8.19 -14.05
CA LEU A 89 12.73 8.38 -14.67
C LEU A 89 13.82 8.60 -13.62
N LEU A 90 13.57 9.48 -12.64
CA LEU A 90 14.50 9.75 -11.54
C LEU A 90 14.72 8.55 -10.62
N ASN A 91 13.75 7.62 -10.56
CA ASN A 91 13.79 6.41 -9.77
C ASN A 91 14.08 5.15 -10.61
N GLY A 92 14.65 5.33 -11.82
CA GLY A 92 15.15 4.25 -12.68
C GLY A 92 14.07 3.38 -13.32
N GLY A 93 12.82 3.85 -13.35
CA GLY A 93 11.71 3.22 -14.08
C GLY A 93 11.62 3.64 -15.55
N GLY A 94 12.53 4.53 -16.01
CA GLY A 94 12.46 5.10 -17.34
C GLY A 94 11.33 6.14 -17.48
N LEU A 95 11.17 6.71 -18.67
CA LEU A 95 10.16 7.72 -18.97
C LEU A 95 8.81 7.03 -19.26
N ARG A 96 8.27 6.30 -18.28
CA ARG A 96 7.00 5.58 -18.39
C ARG A 96 6.15 5.85 -17.15
N SER A 97 4.83 5.83 -17.33
CA SER A 97 3.88 5.79 -16.22
C SER A 97 4.01 4.47 -15.45
N PHE A 98 3.91 4.52 -14.13
CA PHE A 98 4.10 3.35 -13.25
C PHE A 98 3.18 2.19 -13.64
N SER A 99 1.89 2.45 -13.88
CA SER A 99 0.92 1.44 -14.27
C SER A 99 1.23 0.76 -15.62
N ARG A 100 2.04 1.39 -16.48
CA ARG A 100 2.44 0.85 -17.79
C ARG A 100 3.74 0.06 -17.77
N MET A 101 4.42 0.02 -16.63
CA MET A 101 5.63 -0.79 -16.44
C MET A 101 5.29 -2.26 -16.25
N SER A 102 6.26 -3.14 -16.51
CA SER A 102 6.18 -4.52 -16.03
C SER A 102 6.16 -4.57 -14.49
N ILE A 103 5.61 -5.63 -13.93
CA ILE A 103 5.62 -5.80 -12.46
C ILE A 103 7.05 -5.76 -11.89
N LYS A 104 8.02 -6.34 -12.59
CA LYS A 104 9.43 -6.33 -12.21
C LYS A 104 10.00 -4.91 -12.19
N ASP A 105 9.68 -4.08 -13.18
CA ASP A 105 10.14 -2.69 -13.22
C ASP A 105 9.51 -1.86 -12.10
N ARG A 106 8.20 -2.06 -11.84
CA ARG A 106 7.49 -1.42 -10.72
C ARG A 106 8.10 -1.79 -9.38
N GLN A 107 8.41 -3.06 -9.16
CA GLN A 107 9.11 -3.53 -7.97
C GLN A 107 10.50 -2.92 -7.85
N GLY A 108 11.21 -2.75 -8.97
CA GLY A 108 12.50 -2.05 -9.01
C GLY A 108 12.40 -0.58 -8.58
N VAL A 109 11.34 0.13 -9.01
CA VAL A 109 11.08 1.51 -8.54
C VAL A 109 10.80 1.51 -7.05
N LEU A 110 9.92 0.63 -6.55
CA LEU A 110 9.60 0.54 -5.12
C LEU A 110 10.83 0.23 -4.26
N SER A 111 11.73 -0.67 -4.71
CA SER A 111 13.00 -0.94 -4.03
C SER A 111 13.88 0.31 -3.90
N ARG A 112 14.00 1.09 -4.97
CA ARG A 112 14.79 2.32 -4.92
C ARG A 112 14.16 3.39 -4.02
N LEU A 113 12.83 3.46 -3.95
CA LEU A 113 12.15 4.33 -3.00
C LEU A 113 12.47 3.92 -1.56
N ARG A 114 12.45 2.61 -1.26
CA ARG A 114 12.80 2.06 0.06
C ARG A 114 14.22 2.39 0.47
N GLU A 115 15.16 2.27 -0.45
CA GLU A 115 16.59 2.41 -0.21
C GLU A 115 17.09 3.86 -0.33
N SER A 116 16.21 4.79 -0.66
CA SER A 116 16.56 6.19 -0.87
C SER A 116 16.93 6.92 0.43
N ASP A 117 17.91 7.79 0.38
CA ASP A 117 18.26 8.70 1.49
C ASP A 117 17.21 9.80 1.73
N ARG A 118 16.28 9.99 0.79
CA ARG A 118 15.24 11.01 0.86
C ARG A 118 14.03 10.52 1.64
N ASP A 119 13.65 11.24 2.70
CA ASP A 119 12.48 10.89 3.52
C ASP A 119 11.19 10.76 2.71
N LEU A 120 10.97 11.66 1.74
CA LEU A 120 9.80 11.59 0.88
C LEU A 120 9.68 10.23 0.17
N HIS A 121 10.78 9.70 -0.37
CA HIS A 121 10.78 8.43 -1.09
C HIS A 121 10.45 7.26 -0.14
N ARG A 122 11.10 7.23 1.04
CA ARG A 122 10.84 6.19 2.05
C ARG A 122 9.40 6.25 2.56
N ASN A 123 8.87 7.46 2.76
CA ASN A 123 7.48 7.66 3.20
C ASN A 123 6.47 7.21 2.13
N LEU A 124 6.74 7.48 0.85
CA LEU A 124 5.93 6.96 -0.25
C LEU A 124 5.91 5.43 -0.27
N TYR A 125 7.10 4.81 -0.20
CA TYR A 125 7.20 3.35 -0.12
C TYR A 125 6.42 2.79 1.07
N ALA A 126 6.64 3.36 2.26
CA ALA A 126 5.96 2.92 3.48
C ALA A 126 4.44 3.07 3.38
N ALA A 127 3.93 4.18 2.84
CA ALA A 127 2.50 4.39 2.64
C ALA A 127 1.90 3.30 1.71
N PHE A 128 2.55 3.02 0.59
CA PHE A 128 2.09 2.02 -0.37
C PHE A 128 2.08 0.61 0.22
N VAL A 129 3.18 0.22 0.88
CA VAL A 129 3.28 -1.11 1.50
C VAL A 129 2.31 -1.26 2.66
N ASN A 130 2.24 -0.28 3.56
CA ASN A 130 1.40 -0.35 4.75
C ASN A 130 -0.08 -0.41 4.38
N VAL A 131 -0.55 0.48 3.49
CA VAL A 131 -1.96 0.47 3.06
C VAL A 131 -2.27 -0.83 2.33
N SER A 132 -1.42 -1.26 1.39
CA SER A 132 -1.65 -2.50 0.64
C SER A 132 -1.65 -3.73 1.55
N ALA A 133 -0.65 -3.88 2.42
CA ALA A 133 -0.54 -5.05 3.28
C ALA A 133 -1.64 -5.06 4.36
N ALA A 134 -1.87 -3.94 5.05
CA ALA A 134 -2.89 -3.88 6.10
C ALA A 134 -4.28 -4.23 5.55
N THR A 135 -4.66 -3.68 4.40
CA THR A 135 -5.97 -3.95 3.79
C THR A 135 -6.05 -5.39 3.26
N PHE A 136 -4.98 -5.89 2.62
CA PHE A 136 -4.96 -7.26 2.10
C PHE A 136 -5.12 -8.29 3.23
N TYR A 137 -4.34 -8.16 4.30
CA TYR A 137 -4.39 -9.08 5.45
C TYR A 137 -5.54 -8.80 6.42
N ALA A 138 -6.32 -7.73 6.24
CA ALA A 138 -7.60 -7.56 6.92
C ALA A 138 -8.66 -8.58 6.45
N SER A 139 -8.50 -9.14 5.24
CA SER A 139 -9.41 -10.16 4.71
C SER A 139 -9.09 -11.55 5.29
N PRO A 140 -10.06 -12.25 5.92
CA PRO A 140 -9.85 -13.60 6.43
C PRO A 140 -9.38 -14.60 5.36
N ALA A 141 -9.74 -14.39 4.09
CA ALA A 141 -9.34 -15.25 2.98
C ALA A 141 -7.82 -15.27 2.76
N THR A 142 -7.10 -14.25 3.22
CA THR A 142 -5.64 -14.14 3.05
C THR A 142 -4.83 -14.63 4.26
N TRP A 143 -5.49 -14.90 5.39
CA TRP A 143 -4.85 -15.34 6.65
C TRP A 143 -4.02 -16.63 6.55
N PRO A 144 -4.44 -17.66 5.78
CA PRO A 144 -3.62 -18.85 5.60
C PRO A 144 -2.23 -18.56 5.03
N ARG A 145 -2.08 -17.49 4.26
CA ARG A 145 -0.81 -17.07 3.65
C ARG A 145 0.25 -16.65 4.67
N ILE A 146 -0.20 -16.17 5.83
CA ILE A 146 0.65 -15.71 6.93
C ILE A 146 0.54 -16.59 8.17
N HIS A 147 -0.10 -17.78 8.04
CA HIS A 147 -0.35 -18.71 9.15
C HIS A 147 -1.05 -18.03 10.34
N TYR A 148 -2.04 -17.16 10.04
CA TYR A 148 -2.84 -16.48 11.05
C TYR A 148 -4.18 -17.19 11.21
N ASP A 149 -4.47 -17.68 12.44
CA ASP A 149 -5.65 -18.48 12.74
C ASP A 149 -6.86 -17.64 13.18
N GLY A 150 -6.75 -16.32 13.13
CA GLY A 150 -7.82 -15.42 13.52
C GLY A 150 -7.54 -14.65 14.81
N VAL A 151 -8.55 -13.90 15.26
CA VAL A 151 -8.44 -13.09 16.47
C VAL A 151 -8.43 -13.99 17.69
N SER A 152 -7.46 -13.81 18.58
CA SER A 152 -7.26 -14.62 19.81
C SER A 152 -8.44 -14.61 20.79
N VAL A 153 -9.53 -13.88 20.51
CA VAL A 153 -10.79 -13.93 21.27
C VAL A 153 -11.43 -15.31 21.21
N ASP A 154 -11.18 -16.07 20.13
CA ASP A 154 -11.68 -17.44 19.98
C ASP A 154 -10.80 -18.47 20.71
N HIS A 155 -9.71 -18.05 21.32
CA HIS A 155 -8.80 -18.87 22.11
C HIS A 155 -8.82 -18.41 23.58
N PRO A 156 -9.77 -18.87 24.40
CA PRO A 156 -9.96 -18.43 25.78
C PRO A 156 -8.75 -18.71 26.69
N ASP A 157 -7.90 -19.65 26.33
CA ASP A 157 -6.62 -19.94 26.99
C ASP A 157 -5.59 -18.81 26.83
N ILE A 158 -5.67 -18.02 25.74
CA ILE A 158 -4.80 -16.86 25.54
C ILE A 158 -5.26 -15.69 26.42
N LEU A 159 -6.59 -15.53 26.59
CA LEU A 159 -7.16 -14.48 27.44
C LEU A 159 -6.84 -14.70 28.93
N ASN A 160 -6.60 -15.95 29.34
CA ASN A 160 -6.26 -16.32 30.70
C ASN A 160 -4.74 -16.33 30.96
N ARG A 161 -3.91 -16.04 29.96
CA ARG A 161 -2.46 -15.90 30.20
C ARG A 161 -2.20 -14.65 31.04
N PRO A 162 -1.34 -14.74 32.07
CA PRO A 162 -0.90 -13.55 32.76
C PRO A 162 -0.26 -12.61 31.73
N PRO A 163 -0.45 -11.30 31.88
CA PRO A 163 0.18 -10.33 30.97
C PRO A 163 1.69 -10.60 30.92
N PRO A 164 2.30 -10.50 29.73
CA PRO A 164 3.74 -10.68 29.60
C PRO A 164 4.42 -9.74 30.58
N VAL A 165 5.37 -10.29 31.36
CA VAL A 165 6.15 -9.49 32.32
C VAL A 165 6.74 -8.31 31.54
N PRO A 166 6.55 -7.05 31.98
CA PRO A 166 7.09 -5.91 31.29
C PRO A 166 8.59 -6.12 31.07
N TRP A 167 9.03 -6.01 29.81
CA TRP A 167 10.44 -6.13 29.47
C TRP A 167 11.26 -5.13 30.30
N ARG A 168 12.26 -5.65 31.04
CA ARG A 168 13.23 -4.83 31.77
C ARG A 168 14.56 -4.85 31.01
N PRO A 169 15.25 -3.72 30.88
CA PRO A 169 16.52 -3.65 30.13
C PRO A 169 17.58 -4.66 30.60
N ASN A 170 17.49 -5.17 31.84
CA ASN A 170 18.44 -6.12 32.42
C ASN A 170 18.03 -7.60 32.26
N ASP A 171 16.89 -7.88 31.61
CA ASP A 171 16.42 -9.26 31.36
C ASP A 171 17.02 -9.86 30.07
N ALA A 172 17.99 -9.20 29.46
CA ALA A 172 18.77 -9.74 28.36
C ALA A 172 19.53 -10.99 28.85
N ARG A 173 19.06 -12.19 28.50
CA ARG A 173 19.83 -13.41 28.74
C ARG A 173 21.19 -13.27 28.06
N PRO A 174 22.29 -13.67 28.73
CA PRO A 174 23.58 -13.72 28.08
C PRO A 174 23.47 -14.65 26.87
N ILE A 175 23.88 -14.18 25.71
CA ILE A 175 24.02 -15.02 24.50
C ILE A 175 25.14 -16.03 24.83
N GLU A 176 24.76 -17.27 25.11
CA GLU A 176 25.75 -18.35 25.20
C GLU A 176 26.43 -18.48 23.84
N LYS A 177 27.78 -18.37 23.88
CA LYS A 177 28.63 -18.48 22.70
C LYS A 177 28.84 -19.94 22.32
#